data_45b5baa166bc40d04278d793c8aeed41
#
_entry.id   45b5baa166bc40d04278d793c8aeed41
#
_cell.length_a   1.000
_cell.length_b   1.000
_cell.length_c   1.000
_cell.angle_alpha   90.00
_cell.angle_beta   90.00
_cell.angle_gamma   90.00
#
_symmetry.space_group_name_H-M   'P 1'
#
loop_
_entity.id
_entity.type
_entity.pdbx_description
1 polymer ?
#
loop_
_entity_poly.entity_id
_entity_poly.type
_entity_poly.pdbx_seq_one_letter_code
_entity_poly.pdbx_strand_id
1 'polypeptide(L)'
;MKATLIITLSLFGVIAAAQDKGINSERLMSKDTNKDGKLSKEELGDKFWQRAAGQDANGDGALDATEIAAMEGKKGKRAEQARPGGANAAFQVREFKGTNGQTLRYSLFVPTQKTDSSPPPLVLCLHGSGGNTAAANVLAAPAMQAKQPCIVIAPACEGKSTRWVEGGFRIKDKDVRAVMPELMEMLDAVVSEFKADPARIYVTGQSLGGVGSWGLIASHASKFAAAVPVCGIWEPADAAKMNGVAVWAFHGADDPTVPVSGSRDMIAALKKAAVTPEPKYTEFPGVGHGSWESAYATAELWEWLFAQRKTQP
;
A
#
# COMPACT_ATOMS: atom_id res chain seq x y z
N MET A 1 -16.87 58.03 24.34
CA MET A 1 -17.00 57.14 23.17
C MET A 1 -16.77 55.72 23.63
N LYS A 2 -17.84 54.91 23.69
CA LYS A 2 -17.81 53.53 24.20
C LYS A 2 -17.60 52.61 23.01
N ALA A 3 -16.52 51.82 23.04
CA ALA A 3 -16.26 50.81 22.04
C ALA A 3 -17.03 49.53 22.39
N THR A 4 -17.93 49.11 21.51
CA THR A 4 -18.71 47.88 21.64
C THR A 4 -17.93 46.73 21.05
N LEU A 5 -17.56 45.76 21.89
CA LEU A 5 -16.90 44.53 21.49
C LEU A 5 -17.97 43.54 20.97
N ILE A 6 -17.93 43.23 19.67
CA ILE A 6 -18.79 42.23 19.05
C ILE A 6 -18.05 40.88 19.14
N ILE A 7 -18.54 39.98 19.98
CA ILE A 7 -18.09 38.59 20.06
C ILE A 7 -18.90 37.79 19.02
N THR A 8 -18.26 37.42 17.93
CA THR A 8 -18.85 36.46 16.99
C THR A 8 -18.64 35.04 17.48
N LEU A 9 -19.75 34.44 17.92
CA LEU A 9 -19.82 33.01 18.23
C LEU A 9 -19.76 32.22 16.89
N SER A 10 -18.66 31.57 16.62
CA SER A 10 -18.58 30.62 15.53
C SER A 10 -19.24 29.31 15.94
N LEU A 11 -20.38 29.00 15.29
CA LEU A 11 -21.03 27.69 15.35
C LEU A 11 -20.05 26.62 14.81
N PHE A 12 -19.61 25.74 15.66
CA PHE A 12 -18.98 24.48 15.24
C PHE A 12 -20.04 23.59 14.61
N GLY A 13 -20.07 23.56 13.29
CA GLY A 13 -20.81 22.58 12.53
C GLY A 13 -20.17 21.20 12.78
N VAL A 14 -20.90 20.32 13.45
CA VAL A 14 -20.58 18.90 13.56
C VAL A 14 -20.70 18.30 12.16
N ILE A 15 -19.58 18.12 11.47
CA ILE A 15 -19.52 17.31 10.25
C ILE A 15 -19.64 15.86 10.74
N ALA A 16 -20.80 15.27 10.47
CA ALA A 16 -21.04 13.86 10.67
C ALA A 16 -20.02 13.07 9.81
N ALA A 17 -19.06 12.46 10.48
CA ALA A 17 -18.14 11.51 9.85
C ALA A 17 -18.97 10.38 9.24
N ALA A 18 -18.86 10.18 7.94
CA ALA A 18 -19.41 9.02 7.26
C ALA A 18 -18.83 7.77 7.92
N GLN A 19 -19.64 7.07 8.68
CA GLN A 19 -19.26 5.82 9.33
C GLN A 19 -18.86 4.82 8.27
N ASP A 20 -17.59 4.47 8.26
CA ASP A 20 -17.09 3.32 7.51
C ASP A 20 -17.91 2.09 7.94
N LYS A 21 -18.63 1.48 6.99
CA LYS A 21 -19.42 0.27 7.23
C LYS A 21 -18.46 -0.92 7.41
N GLY A 22 -17.69 -0.89 8.48
CA GLY A 22 -16.94 -2.03 8.97
C GLY A 22 -17.86 -3.22 9.26
N ILE A 23 -17.27 -4.40 9.46
CA ILE A 23 -17.98 -5.54 10.03
C ILE A 23 -18.50 -5.05 11.39
N ASN A 24 -19.80 -4.82 11.50
CA ASN A 24 -20.48 -4.50 12.74
C ASN A 24 -20.95 -5.85 13.29
N SER A 25 -20.59 -6.16 14.53
CA SER A 25 -21.01 -7.37 15.24
C SER A 25 -22.53 -7.55 15.19
N GLU A 26 -23.31 -6.48 15.40
CA GLU A 26 -24.77 -6.52 15.30
C GLU A 26 -25.24 -6.94 13.91
N ARG A 27 -24.58 -6.46 12.85
CA ARG A 27 -24.93 -6.84 11.47
C ARG A 27 -24.47 -8.26 11.14
N LEU A 28 -23.41 -8.76 11.73
CA LEU A 28 -23.04 -10.16 11.63
C LEU A 28 -24.00 -11.04 12.38
N MET A 29 -24.29 -10.70 13.62
CA MET A 29 -25.25 -11.44 14.46
C MET A 29 -26.70 -11.40 13.91
N SER A 30 -27.05 -10.47 13.03
CA SER A 30 -28.33 -10.53 12.32
C SER A 30 -28.45 -11.72 11.37
N LYS A 31 -27.36 -12.45 11.11
CA LYS A 31 -27.34 -13.68 10.32
C LYS A 31 -27.49 -14.94 11.16
N ASP A 32 -27.48 -14.83 12.47
CA ASP A 32 -27.80 -15.90 13.40
C ASP A 32 -29.30 -16.22 13.28
N THR A 33 -29.58 -17.17 12.40
CA THR A 33 -30.95 -17.56 12.02
C THR A 33 -31.58 -18.54 13.00
N ASN A 34 -30.76 -19.35 13.65
CA ASN A 34 -31.17 -20.34 14.64
C ASN A 34 -31.22 -19.78 16.06
N LYS A 35 -30.68 -18.55 16.27
CA LYS A 35 -30.62 -17.80 17.54
C LYS A 35 -29.87 -18.53 18.65
N ASP A 36 -28.83 -19.27 18.30
CA ASP A 36 -27.98 -19.96 19.27
C ASP A 36 -26.82 -19.09 19.79
N GLY A 37 -26.71 -17.85 19.31
CA GLY A 37 -25.67 -16.90 19.71
C GLY A 37 -24.34 -17.12 19.01
N LYS A 38 -24.28 -17.96 17.99
CA LYS A 38 -23.10 -18.23 17.19
C LYS A 38 -23.41 -18.05 15.70
N LEU A 39 -22.38 -17.97 14.89
CA LEU A 39 -22.52 -17.90 13.43
C LEU A 39 -21.80 -19.08 12.79
N SER A 40 -22.58 -20.04 12.37
CA SER A 40 -22.12 -21.22 11.64
C SER A 40 -21.64 -20.88 10.23
N LYS A 41 -20.93 -21.82 9.61
CA LYS A 41 -20.53 -21.73 8.20
C LYS A 41 -21.73 -21.58 7.27
N GLU A 42 -22.83 -22.25 7.53
CA GLU A 42 -24.07 -22.20 6.77
C GLU A 42 -24.69 -20.81 6.80
N GLU A 43 -24.72 -20.17 7.97
CA GLU A 43 -25.26 -18.81 8.16
C GLU A 43 -24.39 -17.72 7.54
N LEU A 44 -23.09 -17.91 7.58
CA LEU A 44 -22.12 -16.96 7.01
C LEU A 44 -21.91 -17.14 5.50
N GLY A 45 -22.12 -18.37 5.00
CA GLY A 45 -21.80 -18.79 3.64
C GLY A 45 -20.30 -19.00 3.38
N ASP A 46 -19.98 -19.89 2.44
CA ASP A 46 -18.60 -20.34 2.17
C ASP A 46 -17.57 -19.23 1.98
N LYS A 47 -17.92 -18.20 1.20
CA LYS A 47 -17.00 -17.08 0.92
C LYS A 47 -16.63 -16.26 2.15
N PHE A 48 -17.56 -16.11 3.09
CA PHE A 48 -17.28 -15.39 4.33
C PHE A 48 -16.55 -16.30 5.31
N TRP A 49 -16.98 -17.56 5.42
CA TRP A 49 -16.36 -18.55 6.30
C TRP A 49 -14.87 -18.75 5.98
N GLN A 50 -14.47 -18.89 4.71
CA GLN A 50 -13.07 -18.99 4.30
C GLN A 50 -12.18 -17.85 4.80
N ARG A 51 -12.76 -16.65 5.01
CA ARG A 51 -12.04 -15.49 5.54
C ARG A 51 -12.07 -15.38 7.05
N ALA A 52 -13.05 -15.99 7.66
CA ALA A 52 -13.37 -15.86 9.07
C ALA A 52 -12.97 -17.11 9.90
N ALA A 53 -12.79 -18.27 9.27
CA ALA A 53 -12.47 -19.52 9.93
C ALA A 53 -11.21 -19.47 10.83
N GLY A 54 -10.22 -18.65 10.46
CA GLY A 54 -9.04 -18.41 11.30
C GLY A 54 -9.31 -17.58 12.57
N GLN A 55 -10.56 -17.17 12.81
CA GLN A 55 -10.99 -16.49 14.04
C GLN A 55 -11.79 -17.41 14.97
N ASP A 56 -12.16 -18.59 14.52
CA ASP A 56 -12.68 -19.69 15.32
C ASP A 56 -11.52 -20.21 16.20
N ALA A 57 -11.39 -19.60 17.37
CA ALA A 57 -10.26 -19.84 18.27
C ALA A 57 -10.42 -21.11 19.09
N ASN A 58 -11.68 -21.52 19.31
CA ASN A 58 -12.01 -22.72 20.06
C ASN A 58 -12.16 -23.97 19.15
N GLY A 59 -12.22 -23.78 17.81
CA GLY A 59 -12.28 -24.85 16.81
C GLY A 59 -13.62 -25.58 16.76
N ASP A 60 -14.71 -24.94 17.21
CA ASP A 60 -16.03 -25.57 17.25
C ASP A 60 -16.82 -25.47 15.94
N GLY A 61 -16.27 -24.81 14.94
CA GLY A 61 -16.85 -24.68 13.60
C GLY A 61 -17.88 -23.56 13.47
N ALA A 62 -17.96 -22.66 14.46
CA ALA A 62 -18.83 -21.48 14.46
C ALA A 62 -18.07 -20.25 15.05
N LEU A 63 -18.57 -19.07 14.84
CA LEU A 63 -18.02 -17.85 15.47
C LEU A 63 -18.97 -17.39 16.57
N ASP A 64 -18.52 -17.40 17.81
CA ASP A 64 -19.25 -16.88 18.93
C ASP A 64 -19.07 -15.35 19.08
N ALA A 65 -19.84 -14.73 20.02
CA ALA A 65 -19.78 -13.30 20.27
C ALA A 65 -18.37 -12.82 20.68
N THR A 66 -17.59 -13.65 21.39
CA THR A 66 -16.24 -13.30 21.85
C THR A 66 -15.27 -13.27 20.65
N GLU A 67 -15.37 -14.24 19.77
CA GLU A 67 -14.56 -14.34 18.56
C GLU A 67 -14.88 -13.23 17.55
N ILE A 68 -16.17 -12.90 17.42
CA ILE A 68 -16.64 -11.78 16.61
C ILE A 68 -16.15 -10.44 17.19
N ALA A 69 -16.22 -10.25 18.51
CA ALA A 69 -15.68 -9.06 19.17
C ALA A 69 -14.15 -8.96 19.03
N ALA A 70 -13.43 -10.10 19.04
CA ALA A 70 -12.01 -10.14 18.77
C ALA A 70 -11.67 -9.72 17.32
N MET A 71 -12.56 -9.98 16.37
CA MET A 71 -12.42 -9.48 14.99
C MET A 71 -12.55 -7.96 14.92
N GLU A 72 -13.42 -7.34 15.71
CA GLU A 72 -13.57 -5.88 15.81
C GLU A 72 -12.36 -5.24 16.50
N GLY A 73 -11.90 -5.84 17.60
CA GLY A 73 -10.71 -5.38 18.33
C GLY A 73 -9.41 -5.45 17.50
N LYS A 74 -9.27 -6.47 16.66
CA LYS A 74 -8.18 -6.56 15.68
C LYS A 74 -8.29 -5.49 14.61
N LYS A 75 -9.50 -5.05 14.24
CA LYS A 75 -9.71 -3.95 13.28
C LYS A 75 -9.41 -2.57 13.86
N GLY A 76 -9.76 -2.31 15.11
CA GLY A 76 -9.37 -1.08 15.79
C GLY A 76 -7.85 -0.92 15.82
N LYS A 77 -7.13 -1.96 16.19
CA LYS A 77 -5.66 -2.01 16.12
C LYS A 77 -5.13 -1.95 14.69
N ARG A 78 -5.83 -2.53 13.71
CA ARG A 78 -5.45 -2.50 12.30
C ARG A 78 -5.69 -1.13 11.64
N ALA A 79 -6.76 -0.42 12.03
CA ALA A 79 -7.01 0.95 11.59
C ALA A 79 -6.00 1.94 12.20
N GLU A 80 -5.56 1.70 13.43
CA GLU A 80 -4.50 2.47 14.10
C GLU A 80 -3.12 2.13 13.54
N GLN A 81 -2.87 0.88 13.16
CA GLN A 81 -1.67 0.43 12.45
C GLN A 81 -1.67 0.81 10.95
N ALA A 82 -2.84 1.07 10.36
CA ALA A 82 -2.97 1.51 8.97
C ALA A 82 -2.61 2.99 8.76
N ARG A 83 -2.40 3.76 9.84
CA ARG A 83 -1.79 5.08 9.73
C ARG A 83 -0.29 4.86 9.55
N PRO A 84 0.34 5.39 8.49
CA PRO A 84 1.79 5.45 8.43
C PRO A 84 2.28 6.18 9.68
N GLY A 85 3.04 5.49 10.52
CA GLY A 85 3.47 6.04 11.80
C GLY A 85 2.80 5.44 13.02
N GLY A 86 2.34 4.17 12.99
CA GLY A 86 2.03 3.42 14.21
C GLY A 86 3.18 3.56 15.20
N ALA A 87 2.88 3.96 16.41
CA ALA A 87 3.60 4.29 17.66
C ALA A 87 5.15 4.49 17.67
N ASN A 88 5.89 4.23 16.59
CA ASN A 88 7.36 4.20 16.61
C ASN A 88 8.07 4.91 15.46
N ALA A 89 7.38 5.50 14.49
CA ALA A 89 8.06 6.16 13.39
C ALA A 89 7.72 7.66 13.36
N ALA A 90 8.74 8.49 13.31
CA ALA A 90 8.61 9.94 13.18
C ALA A 90 8.13 10.35 11.76
N PHE A 91 7.04 9.74 11.27
CA PHE A 91 6.41 10.17 10.03
C PHE A 91 5.72 11.52 10.22
N GLN A 92 6.00 12.44 9.33
CA GLN A 92 5.28 13.70 9.19
C GLN A 92 4.14 13.52 8.21
N VAL A 93 2.91 13.81 8.63
CA VAL A 93 1.77 13.85 7.72
C VAL A 93 1.79 15.19 6.99
N ARG A 94 1.76 15.15 5.66
CA ARG A 94 1.80 16.32 4.78
C ARG A 94 0.68 16.24 3.74
N GLU A 95 0.42 17.37 3.13
CA GLU A 95 -0.48 17.50 1.99
C GLU A 95 0.26 18.17 0.83
N PHE A 96 0.07 17.63 -0.35
CA PHE A 96 0.58 18.18 -1.59
C PHE A 96 -0.59 18.59 -2.48
N LYS A 97 -0.60 19.84 -2.96
CA LYS A 97 -1.59 20.32 -3.91
C LYS A 97 -0.98 20.28 -5.30
N GLY A 98 -1.51 19.39 -6.13
CA GLY A 98 -1.08 19.24 -7.52
C GLY A 98 -1.51 20.43 -8.40
N THR A 99 -0.88 20.57 -9.55
CA THR A 99 -1.21 21.60 -10.55
C THR A 99 -2.64 21.45 -11.11
N ASN A 100 -3.20 20.24 -11.03
CA ASN A 100 -4.60 19.93 -11.32
C ASN A 100 -5.59 20.38 -10.23
N GLY A 101 -5.11 21.04 -9.16
CA GLY A 101 -5.89 21.50 -8.02
C GLY A 101 -6.29 20.41 -7.03
N GLN A 102 -5.95 19.15 -7.28
CA GLN A 102 -6.22 18.04 -6.37
C GLN A 102 -5.20 17.98 -5.23
N THR A 103 -5.63 17.54 -4.08
CA THR A 103 -4.77 17.39 -2.90
C THR A 103 -4.47 15.91 -2.67
N LEU A 104 -3.19 15.58 -2.46
CA LEU A 104 -2.72 14.26 -2.07
C LEU A 104 -2.11 14.32 -0.68
N ARG A 105 -2.67 13.58 0.27
CA ARG A 105 -2.09 13.40 1.60
C ARG A 105 -1.02 12.33 1.53
N TYR A 106 0.06 12.53 2.26
CA TYR A 106 1.15 11.56 2.35
C TYR A 106 1.85 11.63 3.70
N SER A 107 2.44 10.51 4.09
CA SER A 107 3.34 10.42 5.24
C SER A 107 4.77 10.42 4.74
N LEU A 108 5.60 11.24 5.34
CA LEU A 108 6.99 11.42 5.01
C LEU A 108 7.88 11.05 6.20
N PHE A 109 8.82 10.16 5.98
CA PHE A 109 9.93 9.91 6.90
C PHE A 109 11.23 10.38 6.25
N VAL A 110 12.01 11.15 6.99
CA VAL A 110 13.34 11.62 6.58
C VAL A 110 14.36 11.09 7.58
N PRO A 111 15.45 10.45 7.14
CA PRO A 111 16.47 9.93 8.04
C PRO A 111 17.12 11.06 8.84
N THR A 112 17.26 10.86 10.15
CA THR A 112 17.94 11.83 11.03
C THR A 112 19.45 11.76 10.91
N GLN A 113 19.99 10.61 10.52
CA GLN A 113 21.40 10.45 10.24
C GLN A 113 21.70 11.04 8.86
N LYS A 114 22.44 12.13 8.85
CA LYS A 114 23.03 12.65 7.61
C LYS A 114 24.10 11.64 7.18
N THR A 115 23.91 11.05 6.01
CA THR A 115 25.03 10.40 5.32
C THR A 115 25.93 11.52 4.81
N ASP A 116 27.08 11.70 5.43
CA ASP A 116 27.93 12.89 5.27
C ASP A 116 28.47 13.12 3.84
N SER A 117 28.17 12.29 2.88
CA SER A 117 28.79 12.37 1.56
C SER A 117 27.90 12.08 0.34
N SER A 118 26.67 11.60 0.48
CA SER A 118 25.84 11.33 -0.71
C SER A 118 24.35 11.60 -0.47
N PRO A 119 23.62 12.11 -1.49
CA PRO A 119 22.18 12.27 -1.42
C PRO A 119 21.47 10.98 -1.02
N PRO A 120 20.46 11.01 -0.12
CA PRO A 120 19.76 9.80 0.32
C PRO A 120 18.91 9.19 -0.81
N PRO A 121 18.77 7.86 -0.85
CA PRO A 121 17.79 7.22 -1.71
C PRO A 121 16.37 7.50 -1.21
N LEU A 122 15.38 7.34 -2.09
CA LEU A 122 13.97 7.56 -1.80
C LEU A 122 13.14 6.34 -2.18
N VAL A 123 12.27 5.91 -1.28
CA VAL A 123 11.34 4.80 -1.54
C VAL A 123 9.90 5.28 -1.45
N LEU A 124 9.17 5.13 -2.55
CA LEU A 124 7.73 5.37 -2.65
C LEU A 124 6.99 4.08 -2.28
N CYS A 125 6.19 4.12 -1.22
CA CYS A 125 5.49 2.96 -0.66
C CYS A 125 3.98 3.10 -0.88
N LEU A 126 3.41 2.31 -1.79
CA LEU A 126 2.00 2.34 -2.15
C LEU A 126 1.22 1.29 -1.36
N HIS A 127 0.21 1.73 -0.61
CA HIS A 127 -0.63 0.82 0.17
C HIS A 127 -1.64 0.05 -0.69
N GLY A 128 -2.12 -1.08 -0.18
CA GLY A 128 -3.26 -1.81 -0.72
C GLY A 128 -4.60 -1.11 -0.41
N SER A 129 -5.72 -1.65 -0.89
CA SER A 129 -7.07 -1.08 -0.67
C SER A 129 -7.46 -0.92 0.81
N GLY A 130 -6.76 -1.58 1.72
CA GLY A 130 -6.95 -1.46 3.18
C GLY A 130 -6.11 -0.36 3.87
N GLY A 131 -5.35 0.46 3.12
CA GLY A 131 -4.51 1.52 3.69
C GLY A 131 -3.23 1.04 4.40
N ASN A 132 -2.91 -0.24 4.36
CA ASN A 132 -1.72 -0.80 5.02
C ASN A 132 -0.43 -0.43 4.27
N THR A 133 0.51 0.17 4.96
CA THR A 133 1.82 0.61 4.45
C THR A 133 2.96 -0.26 5.01
N ALA A 134 2.84 -1.57 4.88
CA ALA A 134 3.80 -2.54 5.46
C ALA A 134 5.26 -2.21 5.10
N ALA A 135 5.55 -1.92 3.83
CA ALA A 135 6.89 -1.54 3.39
C ALA A 135 7.42 -0.28 4.10
N ALA A 136 6.57 0.77 4.23
CA ALA A 136 6.97 2.02 4.87
C ALA A 136 7.37 1.81 6.34
N ASN A 137 6.63 0.96 7.06
CA ASN A 137 6.94 0.65 8.46
C ASN A 137 8.27 -0.12 8.58
N VAL A 138 8.54 -1.07 7.69
CA VAL A 138 9.83 -1.80 7.67
C VAL A 138 10.98 -0.84 7.37
N LEU A 139 10.83 0.00 6.35
CA LEU A 139 11.87 0.94 5.92
C LEU A 139 12.17 2.02 6.97
N ALA A 140 11.14 2.54 7.66
CA ALA A 140 11.32 3.54 8.71
C ALA A 140 11.79 2.97 10.06
N ALA A 141 11.86 1.65 10.20
CA ALA A 141 12.34 1.02 11.44
C ALA A 141 13.81 1.40 11.73
N PRO A 142 14.16 1.68 13.00
CA PRO A 142 15.52 2.11 13.36
C PRO A 142 16.62 1.18 12.87
N ALA A 143 16.39 -0.14 12.95
CA ALA A 143 17.36 -1.14 12.49
C ALA A 143 17.58 -1.11 10.96
N MET A 144 16.54 -0.79 10.18
CA MET A 144 16.64 -0.61 8.74
C MET A 144 17.34 0.70 8.41
N GLN A 145 16.96 1.78 9.04
CA GLN A 145 17.56 3.09 8.82
C GLN A 145 19.05 3.15 9.22
N ALA A 146 19.45 2.38 10.22
CA ALA A 146 20.87 2.25 10.60
C ALA A 146 21.71 1.56 9.51
N LYS A 147 21.11 0.63 8.75
CA LYS A 147 21.79 -0.10 7.66
C LYS A 147 21.69 0.62 6.32
N GLN A 148 20.49 1.14 6.03
CA GLN A 148 20.12 1.74 4.74
C GLN A 148 19.30 3.01 4.97
N PRO A 149 19.96 4.14 5.34
CA PRO A 149 19.27 5.42 5.51
C PRO A 149 18.57 5.82 4.21
N CYS A 150 17.26 6.04 4.27
CA CYS A 150 16.47 6.41 3.09
C CYS A 150 15.29 7.30 3.48
N ILE A 151 14.86 8.13 2.54
CA ILE A 151 13.59 8.85 2.61
C ILE A 151 12.48 7.86 2.27
N VAL A 152 11.39 7.87 3.05
CA VAL A 152 10.22 7.04 2.80
C VAL A 152 9.00 7.92 2.61
N ILE A 153 8.32 7.74 1.49
CA ILE A 153 7.04 8.40 1.20
C ILE A 153 5.95 7.34 1.15
N ALA A 154 4.89 7.55 1.93
CA ALA A 154 3.70 6.71 1.92
C ALA A 154 2.47 7.59 1.65
N PRO A 155 2.08 7.79 0.38
CA PRO A 155 0.89 8.56 0.02
C PRO A 155 -0.38 7.82 0.40
N ALA A 156 -1.50 8.55 0.49
CA ALA A 156 -2.82 8.02 0.77
C ALA A 156 -3.68 8.03 -0.50
N CYS A 157 -4.18 6.86 -0.88
CA CYS A 157 -5.14 6.69 -1.94
C CYS A 157 -6.45 6.18 -1.33
N GLU A 158 -7.53 6.93 -1.49
CA GLU A 158 -8.85 6.60 -0.94
C GLU A 158 -9.55 5.52 -1.77
N GLY A 159 -9.11 4.29 -1.69
CA GLY A 159 -9.41 3.13 -2.53
C GLY A 159 -10.83 2.88 -3.06
N LYS A 160 -11.83 3.68 -2.64
CA LYS A 160 -13.19 3.66 -3.20
C LYS A 160 -13.44 4.75 -4.22
N SER A 161 -12.77 5.89 -4.08
CA SER A 161 -12.91 7.08 -4.91
C SER A 161 -11.69 7.37 -5.76
N THR A 162 -10.53 6.85 -5.37
CA THR A 162 -9.27 7.04 -6.08
C THR A 162 -8.47 5.76 -6.20
N ARG A 163 -7.54 5.72 -7.15
CA ARG A 163 -6.58 4.64 -7.41
C ARG A 163 -5.21 5.22 -7.73
N TRP A 164 -4.17 4.38 -7.71
CA TRP A 164 -2.80 4.86 -7.96
C TRP A 164 -2.59 5.31 -9.41
N VAL A 165 -3.10 4.52 -10.35
CA VAL A 165 -2.83 4.66 -11.79
C VAL A 165 -4.09 4.44 -12.60
N GLU A 166 -4.13 4.93 -13.84
CA GLU A 166 -5.14 4.54 -14.81
C GLU A 166 -4.88 3.12 -15.30
N GLY A 167 -5.94 2.36 -15.57
CA GLY A 167 -5.83 0.97 -16.03
C GLY A 167 -5.56 -0.04 -14.92
N GLY A 168 -5.25 -1.27 -15.30
CA GLY A 168 -4.99 -2.38 -14.39
C GLY A 168 -6.24 -3.20 -14.02
N PHE A 169 -6.02 -4.27 -13.25
CA PHE A 169 -7.01 -5.28 -12.92
C PHE A 169 -8.20 -4.75 -12.12
N ARG A 170 -9.42 -5.15 -12.51
CA ARG A 170 -10.72 -4.81 -11.88
C ARG A 170 -11.14 -3.34 -11.97
N ILE A 171 -10.50 -2.52 -12.78
CA ILE A 171 -10.89 -1.12 -12.90
C ILE A 171 -11.90 -0.98 -14.05
N LYS A 172 -13.10 -1.46 -13.83
CA LYS A 172 -14.26 -1.20 -14.71
C LYS A 172 -15.00 0.08 -14.32
N ASP A 173 -14.76 0.60 -13.12
CA ASP A 173 -15.38 1.83 -12.63
C ASP A 173 -14.71 3.04 -13.27
N LYS A 174 -15.38 3.62 -14.24
CA LYS A 174 -14.94 4.86 -14.92
C LYS A 174 -14.92 6.07 -14.00
N ASP A 175 -15.58 5.97 -12.84
CA ASP A 175 -15.72 7.07 -11.88
C ASP A 175 -14.59 7.11 -10.83
N VAL A 176 -13.67 6.15 -10.84
CA VAL A 176 -12.55 6.11 -9.90
C VAL A 176 -11.33 6.80 -10.51
N ARG A 177 -10.98 7.96 -9.98
CA ARG A 177 -9.87 8.79 -10.46
C ARG A 177 -8.51 8.22 -10.09
N ALA A 178 -7.53 8.25 -10.99
CA ALA A 178 -6.14 8.00 -10.65
C ALA A 178 -5.49 9.23 -9.99
N VAL A 179 -4.66 8.97 -8.96
CA VAL A 179 -3.89 10.03 -8.29
C VAL A 179 -2.47 10.18 -8.87
N MET A 180 -2.19 9.49 -9.97
CA MET A 180 -0.86 9.47 -10.58
C MET A 180 -0.30 10.85 -10.92
N PRO A 181 -1.07 11.81 -11.47
CA PRO A 181 -0.53 13.14 -11.79
C PRO A 181 0.04 13.83 -10.55
N GLU A 182 -0.77 14.05 -9.52
CA GLU A 182 -0.33 14.71 -8.30
C GLU A 182 0.69 13.87 -7.49
N LEU A 183 0.66 12.53 -7.64
CA LEU A 183 1.65 11.63 -7.04
C LEU A 183 3.04 11.86 -7.63
N MET A 184 3.14 12.01 -8.95
CA MET A 184 4.41 12.25 -9.63
C MET A 184 4.95 13.66 -9.34
N GLU A 185 4.08 14.68 -9.32
CA GLU A 185 4.44 16.04 -8.93
C GLU A 185 4.92 16.10 -7.47
N MET A 186 4.25 15.40 -6.55
CA MET A 186 4.64 15.28 -5.14
C MET A 186 6.00 14.59 -5.00
N LEU A 187 6.23 13.50 -5.75
CA LEU A 187 7.52 12.81 -5.75
C LEU A 187 8.65 13.75 -6.16
N ASP A 188 8.48 14.51 -7.26
CA ASP A 188 9.47 15.46 -7.74
C ASP A 188 9.72 16.59 -6.73
N ALA A 189 8.67 17.10 -6.08
CA ALA A 189 8.78 18.11 -5.02
C ALA A 189 9.60 17.60 -3.83
N VAL A 190 9.34 16.36 -3.36
CA VAL A 190 10.09 15.77 -2.23
C VAL A 190 11.54 15.49 -2.63
N VAL A 191 11.79 14.98 -3.84
CA VAL A 191 13.17 14.80 -4.34
C VAL A 191 13.94 16.11 -4.31
N SER A 192 13.33 17.20 -4.76
CA SER A 192 13.94 18.53 -4.76
C SER A 192 14.15 19.09 -3.35
N GLU A 193 13.13 19.02 -2.48
CA GLU A 193 13.15 19.57 -1.11
C GLU A 193 14.24 18.92 -0.27
N PHE A 194 14.34 17.60 -0.32
CA PHE A 194 15.28 16.82 0.52
C PHE A 194 16.57 16.43 -0.20
N LYS A 195 16.74 16.89 -1.45
CA LYS A 195 17.93 16.58 -2.27
C LYS A 195 18.17 15.07 -2.35
N ALA A 196 17.11 14.30 -2.55
CA ALA A 196 17.21 12.86 -2.74
C ALA A 196 18.02 12.54 -4.02
N ASP A 197 18.68 11.38 -4.03
CA ASP A 197 19.43 10.92 -5.20
C ASP A 197 18.47 10.53 -6.35
N PRO A 198 18.41 11.29 -7.44
CA PRO A 198 17.50 11.00 -8.55
C PRO A 198 17.83 9.69 -9.28
N ALA A 199 19.01 9.13 -9.07
CA ALA A 199 19.39 7.82 -9.59
C ALA A 199 18.99 6.67 -8.66
N ARG A 200 18.47 6.95 -7.46
CA ARG A 200 18.08 5.95 -6.46
C ARG A 200 16.66 6.21 -5.93
N ILE A 201 15.72 6.31 -6.85
CA ILE A 201 14.29 6.40 -6.55
C ILE A 201 13.67 5.02 -6.81
N TYR A 202 12.98 4.50 -5.83
CA TYR A 202 12.38 3.18 -5.86
C TYR A 202 10.88 3.24 -5.58
N VAL A 203 10.13 2.26 -6.09
CA VAL A 203 8.71 2.10 -5.79
C VAL A 203 8.41 0.67 -5.34
N THR A 204 7.58 0.57 -4.31
CA THR A 204 7.02 -0.70 -3.87
C THR A 204 5.57 -0.55 -3.45
N GLY A 205 4.82 -1.62 -3.47
CA GLY A 205 3.47 -1.65 -2.97
C GLY A 205 2.84 -3.03 -3.06
N GLN A 206 1.81 -3.26 -2.24
CA GLN A 206 1.10 -4.53 -2.19
C GLN A 206 -0.34 -4.40 -2.70
N SER A 207 -0.87 -5.45 -3.34
CA SER A 207 -2.25 -5.50 -3.83
C SER A 207 -2.56 -4.31 -4.76
N LEU A 208 -3.47 -3.41 -4.42
CA LEU A 208 -3.70 -2.16 -5.17
C LEU A 208 -2.41 -1.36 -5.36
N GLY A 209 -1.53 -1.33 -4.34
CA GLY A 209 -0.21 -0.71 -4.43
C GLY A 209 0.75 -1.47 -5.33
N GLY A 210 0.61 -2.79 -5.44
CA GLY A 210 1.34 -3.63 -6.39
C GLY A 210 0.94 -3.31 -7.84
N VAL A 211 -0.35 -3.14 -8.09
CA VAL A 211 -0.88 -2.62 -9.38
C VAL A 211 -0.32 -1.22 -9.65
N GLY A 212 -0.35 -0.34 -8.64
CA GLY A 212 0.24 1.00 -8.72
C GLY A 212 1.73 0.98 -9.07
N SER A 213 2.50 0.08 -8.44
CA SER A 213 3.94 -0.05 -8.71
C SER A 213 4.21 -0.45 -10.16
N TRP A 214 3.48 -1.45 -10.67
CA TRP A 214 3.56 -1.83 -12.08
C TRP A 214 3.19 -0.68 -13.02
N GLY A 215 2.04 -0.03 -12.78
CA GLY A 215 1.57 1.06 -13.65
C GLY A 215 2.48 2.27 -13.64
N LEU A 216 3.10 2.61 -12.51
CA LEU A 216 4.07 3.70 -12.42
C LEU A 216 5.31 3.41 -13.26
N ILE A 217 5.88 2.21 -13.20
CA ILE A 217 7.05 1.89 -14.02
C ILE A 217 6.70 1.68 -15.49
N ALA A 218 5.45 1.33 -15.82
CA ALA A 218 4.99 1.28 -17.21
C ALA A 218 4.86 2.67 -17.84
N SER A 219 4.50 3.68 -17.05
CA SER A 219 4.27 5.05 -17.54
C SER A 219 5.47 5.98 -17.32
N HIS A 220 6.27 5.74 -16.29
CA HIS A 220 7.34 6.63 -15.83
C HIS A 220 8.64 5.85 -15.50
N ALA A 221 9.01 4.88 -16.35
CA ALA A 221 10.22 4.07 -16.14
C ALA A 221 11.47 4.91 -15.84
N SER A 222 11.63 6.04 -16.53
CA SER A 222 12.78 6.95 -16.33
C SER A 222 12.89 7.56 -14.94
N LYS A 223 11.84 7.48 -14.10
CA LYS A 223 11.88 7.98 -12.71
C LYS A 223 12.48 6.99 -11.73
N PHE A 224 12.35 5.69 -11.99
CA PHE A 224 12.63 4.64 -11.01
C PHE A 224 13.88 3.83 -11.36
N ALA A 225 14.73 3.59 -10.37
CA ALA A 225 15.86 2.66 -10.49
C ALA A 225 15.40 1.21 -10.31
N ALA A 226 14.43 0.98 -9.42
CA ALA A 226 13.87 -0.33 -9.20
C ALA A 226 12.42 -0.27 -8.71
N ALA A 227 11.71 -1.39 -8.90
CA ALA A 227 10.35 -1.61 -8.42
C ALA A 227 10.20 -2.97 -7.75
N VAL A 228 9.41 -2.99 -6.67
CA VAL A 228 9.04 -4.21 -5.93
C VAL A 228 7.52 -4.31 -5.87
N PRO A 229 6.85 -4.75 -6.93
CA PRO A 229 5.41 -5.00 -6.91
C PRO A 229 5.11 -6.32 -6.19
N VAL A 230 4.20 -6.27 -5.20
CA VAL A 230 3.80 -7.43 -4.40
C VAL A 230 2.31 -7.72 -4.62
N CYS A 231 1.97 -8.97 -4.95
CA CYS A 231 0.62 -9.45 -5.28
C CYS A 231 -0.19 -8.44 -6.13
N GLY A 232 0.47 -7.85 -7.11
CA GLY A 232 -0.08 -6.93 -8.09
C GLY A 232 -0.05 -7.55 -9.49
N ILE A 233 -0.88 -7.01 -10.38
CA ILE A 233 -0.90 -7.41 -11.79
C ILE A 233 -0.94 -6.18 -12.68
N TRP A 234 -0.51 -6.34 -13.92
CA TRP A 234 -0.53 -5.30 -14.93
C TRP A 234 -0.70 -5.90 -16.33
N GLU A 235 -0.68 -5.04 -17.34
CA GLU A 235 -0.84 -5.43 -18.74
C GLU A 235 0.50 -5.93 -19.31
N PRO A 236 0.64 -7.22 -19.69
CA PRO A 236 1.88 -7.76 -20.27
C PRO A 236 2.36 -7.03 -21.53
N ALA A 237 1.43 -6.41 -22.27
CA ALA A 237 1.75 -5.61 -23.47
C ALA A 237 2.63 -4.38 -23.16
N ASP A 238 2.64 -3.92 -21.91
CA ASP A 238 3.44 -2.77 -21.47
C ASP A 238 4.87 -3.14 -21.06
N ALA A 239 5.23 -4.42 -21.06
CA ALA A 239 6.52 -4.91 -20.53
C ALA A 239 7.73 -4.17 -21.11
N ALA A 240 7.76 -3.94 -22.44
CA ALA A 240 8.88 -3.25 -23.09
C ALA A 240 9.09 -1.80 -22.59
N LYS A 241 8.03 -1.15 -22.09
CA LYS A 241 8.07 0.22 -21.55
C LYS A 241 8.86 0.29 -20.23
N MET A 242 9.02 -0.83 -19.55
CA MET A 242 9.67 -0.93 -18.23
C MET A 242 11.19 -1.16 -18.33
N ASN A 243 11.74 -1.15 -19.54
CA ASN A 243 13.18 -1.33 -19.74
C ASN A 243 13.99 -0.26 -18.98
N GLY A 244 15.08 -0.68 -18.35
CA GLY A 244 15.90 0.20 -17.51
C GLY A 244 15.50 0.21 -16.03
N VAL A 245 14.35 -0.40 -15.65
CA VAL A 245 13.93 -0.52 -14.26
C VAL A 245 14.22 -1.94 -13.76
N ALA A 246 15.00 -2.07 -12.68
CA ALA A 246 15.20 -3.36 -12.04
C ALA A 246 13.90 -3.78 -11.34
N VAL A 247 13.41 -4.99 -11.63
CA VAL A 247 12.15 -5.48 -11.06
C VAL A 247 12.39 -6.74 -10.24
N TRP A 248 11.85 -6.78 -9.01
CA TRP A 248 11.69 -8.00 -8.24
C TRP A 248 10.24 -8.11 -7.76
N ALA A 249 9.46 -8.95 -8.43
CA ALA A 249 8.07 -9.16 -8.09
C ALA A 249 7.88 -10.33 -7.11
N PHE A 250 6.86 -10.21 -6.25
CA PHE A 250 6.50 -11.22 -5.25
C PHE A 250 5.03 -11.53 -5.30
N HIS A 251 4.64 -12.80 -5.08
CA HIS A 251 3.24 -13.22 -5.02
C HIS A 251 3.06 -14.47 -4.15
N GLY A 252 1.89 -14.62 -3.55
CA GLY A 252 1.49 -15.87 -2.92
C GLY A 252 0.87 -16.82 -3.96
N ALA A 253 1.31 -18.08 -3.99
CA ALA A 253 0.84 -19.06 -4.96
C ALA A 253 -0.67 -19.33 -4.84
N ASP A 254 -1.22 -19.20 -3.62
CA ASP A 254 -2.61 -19.51 -3.31
C ASP A 254 -3.45 -18.23 -3.10
N ASP A 255 -3.09 -17.12 -3.77
CA ASP A 255 -3.80 -15.85 -3.66
C ASP A 255 -5.22 -15.93 -4.28
N PRO A 256 -6.29 -15.89 -3.45
CA PRO A 256 -7.66 -15.96 -3.94
C PRO A 256 -8.22 -14.60 -4.38
N THR A 257 -7.49 -13.52 -4.16
CA THR A 257 -7.94 -12.14 -4.38
C THR A 257 -7.39 -11.55 -5.68
N VAL A 258 -6.08 -11.69 -5.87
CA VAL A 258 -5.36 -11.30 -7.10
C VAL A 258 -4.72 -12.55 -7.67
N PRO A 259 -5.13 -12.99 -8.88
CA PRO A 259 -4.57 -14.20 -9.47
C PRO A 259 -3.05 -14.14 -9.61
N VAL A 260 -2.36 -15.17 -9.11
CA VAL A 260 -0.90 -15.30 -9.20
C VAL A 260 -0.40 -15.29 -10.66
N SER A 261 -1.25 -15.73 -11.60
CA SER A 261 -0.96 -15.65 -13.04
C SER A 261 -0.60 -14.24 -13.48
N GLY A 262 -1.20 -13.19 -12.89
CA GLY A 262 -0.88 -11.81 -13.25
C GLY A 262 0.59 -11.45 -13.04
N SER A 263 1.22 -11.89 -11.95
CA SER A 263 2.67 -11.71 -11.76
C SER A 263 3.49 -12.61 -12.67
N ARG A 264 3.08 -13.87 -12.84
CA ARG A 264 3.77 -14.82 -13.76
C ARG A 264 3.79 -14.30 -15.19
N ASP A 265 2.64 -13.80 -15.68
CA ASP A 265 2.47 -13.27 -17.03
C ASP A 265 3.32 -12.01 -17.25
N MET A 266 3.36 -11.11 -16.24
CA MET A 266 4.21 -9.91 -16.29
C MET A 266 5.70 -10.27 -16.36
N ILE A 267 6.16 -11.19 -15.52
CA ILE A 267 7.57 -11.65 -15.54
C ILE A 267 7.91 -12.35 -16.87
N ALA A 268 7.02 -13.18 -17.38
CA ALA A 268 7.21 -13.81 -18.69
C ALA A 268 7.30 -12.77 -19.82
N ALA A 269 6.45 -11.74 -19.78
CA ALA A 269 6.46 -10.67 -20.76
C ALA A 269 7.72 -9.80 -20.68
N LEU A 270 8.19 -9.46 -19.47
CA LEU A 270 9.45 -8.73 -19.28
C LEU A 270 10.65 -9.52 -19.83
N LYS A 271 10.72 -10.83 -19.55
CA LYS A 271 11.77 -11.71 -20.11
C LYS A 271 11.67 -11.81 -21.63
N LYS A 272 10.47 -11.96 -22.17
CA LYS A 272 10.24 -11.99 -23.63
C LYS A 272 10.64 -10.68 -24.31
N ALA A 273 10.41 -9.54 -23.66
CA ALA A 273 10.81 -8.22 -24.13
C ALA A 273 12.32 -7.96 -23.95
N ALA A 274 13.05 -8.90 -23.33
CA ALA A 274 14.48 -8.80 -23.03
C ALA A 274 14.84 -7.50 -22.29
N VAL A 275 13.98 -7.08 -21.34
CA VAL A 275 14.26 -5.89 -20.53
C VAL A 275 15.50 -6.07 -19.67
N THR A 276 16.23 -5.01 -19.46
CA THR A 276 17.41 -4.98 -18.60
C THR A 276 17.22 -3.95 -17.49
N PRO A 277 17.60 -4.26 -16.24
CA PRO A 277 18.11 -5.55 -15.74
C PRO A 277 17.10 -6.69 -15.82
N GLU A 278 17.58 -7.95 -15.85
CA GLU A 278 16.70 -9.11 -15.88
C GLU A 278 15.77 -9.15 -14.66
N PRO A 279 14.44 -9.33 -14.85
CA PRO A 279 13.48 -9.31 -13.75
C PRO A 279 13.61 -10.54 -12.86
N LYS A 280 13.48 -10.33 -11.55
CA LYS A 280 13.41 -11.37 -10.51
C LYS A 280 11.96 -11.63 -10.11
N TYR A 281 11.68 -12.87 -9.74
CA TYR A 281 10.38 -13.28 -9.24
C TYR A 281 10.52 -14.27 -8.08
N THR A 282 9.74 -14.04 -7.03
CA THR A 282 9.60 -14.97 -5.91
C THR A 282 8.13 -15.26 -5.69
N GLU A 283 7.78 -16.54 -5.72
CA GLU A 283 6.45 -17.03 -5.43
C GLU A 283 6.50 -17.85 -4.15
N PHE A 284 5.55 -17.59 -3.25
CA PHE A 284 5.50 -18.24 -1.96
C PHE A 284 4.43 -19.36 -1.97
N PRO A 285 4.82 -20.65 -1.98
CA PRO A 285 3.88 -21.75 -1.88
C PRO A 285 3.09 -21.71 -0.57
N GLY A 286 1.80 -22.04 -0.62
CA GLY A 286 0.94 -22.05 0.57
C GLY A 286 0.56 -20.67 1.10
N VAL A 287 0.98 -19.58 0.44
CA VAL A 287 0.71 -18.22 0.88
C VAL A 287 -0.40 -17.61 0.02
N GLY A 288 -1.43 -17.07 0.68
CA GLY A 288 -2.53 -16.36 0.04
C GLY A 288 -2.22 -14.88 -0.21
N HIS A 289 -3.26 -14.03 -0.21
CA HIS A 289 -3.15 -12.60 -0.55
C HIS A 289 -2.22 -11.78 0.35
N GLY A 290 -1.94 -12.24 1.59
CA GLY A 290 -1.05 -11.56 2.55
C GLY A 290 0.45 -11.69 2.26
N SER A 291 0.85 -12.04 1.05
CA SER A 291 2.25 -12.34 0.66
C SER A 291 3.25 -11.19 0.89
N TRP A 292 2.80 -9.97 1.12
CA TRP A 292 3.68 -8.83 1.48
C TRP A 292 4.40 -9.01 2.81
N GLU A 293 3.84 -9.79 3.75
CA GLU A 293 4.53 -10.08 5.00
C GLU A 293 5.81 -10.87 4.74
N SER A 294 5.71 -11.93 3.93
CA SER A 294 6.85 -12.74 3.51
C SER A 294 7.80 -11.96 2.59
N ALA A 295 7.25 -11.17 1.64
CA ALA A 295 8.04 -10.40 0.71
C ALA A 295 8.95 -9.38 1.43
N TYR A 296 8.38 -8.57 2.32
CA TYR A 296 9.14 -7.54 3.04
C TYR A 296 10.01 -8.09 4.19
N ALA A 297 9.82 -9.35 4.57
CA ALA A 297 10.71 -10.08 5.47
C ALA A 297 11.85 -10.80 4.74
N THR A 298 11.86 -10.83 3.40
CA THR A 298 12.95 -11.43 2.62
C THR A 298 14.25 -10.64 2.84
N ALA A 299 15.25 -11.29 3.42
CA ALA A 299 16.47 -10.62 3.88
C ALA A 299 17.21 -9.90 2.75
N GLU A 300 17.30 -10.54 1.58
CA GLU A 300 18.04 -10.04 0.42
C GLU A 300 17.31 -8.93 -0.32
N LEU A 301 16.01 -8.73 -0.09
CA LEU A 301 15.21 -7.75 -0.83
C LEU A 301 15.78 -6.35 -0.72
N TRP A 302 16.06 -5.91 0.49
CA TRP A 302 16.47 -4.53 0.75
C TRP A 302 17.90 -4.26 0.29
N GLU A 303 18.81 -5.22 0.45
CA GLU A 303 20.17 -5.12 -0.09
C GLU A 303 20.13 -5.03 -1.62
N TRP A 304 19.33 -5.90 -2.25
CA TRP A 304 19.13 -5.85 -3.69
C TRP A 304 18.53 -4.51 -4.14
N LEU A 305 17.50 -4.01 -3.46
CA LEU A 305 16.82 -2.76 -3.84
C LEU A 305 17.78 -1.58 -3.83
N PHE A 306 18.50 -1.40 -2.73
CA PHE A 306 19.40 -0.26 -2.55
C PHE A 306 20.68 -0.35 -3.38
N ALA A 307 21.02 -1.52 -3.90
CA ALA A 307 22.10 -1.70 -4.88
C ALA A 307 21.72 -1.19 -6.28
N GLN A 308 20.42 -1.01 -6.58
CA GLN A 308 20.00 -0.58 -7.91
C GLN A 308 20.21 0.92 -8.08
N ARG A 309 20.71 1.30 -9.24
CA ARG A 309 20.85 2.70 -9.67
C ARG A 309 20.40 2.83 -11.12
N LYS A 310 19.74 3.93 -11.45
CA LYS A 310 19.51 4.26 -12.85
C LYS A 310 20.88 4.47 -13.52
N THR A 311 21.08 3.80 -14.62
CA THR A 311 22.10 4.21 -15.57
C THR A 311 21.65 5.54 -16.17
N GLN A 312 22.46 6.59 -16.06
CA GLN A 312 22.14 7.84 -16.76
C GLN A 312 21.97 7.55 -18.24
N PRO A 313 21.00 8.18 -18.90
CA PRO A 313 20.87 8.05 -20.35
C PRO A 313 22.07 8.62 -21.07
#